data_3dd4e0113e2658ec99a139981a399035
#
_entry.id   3dd4e0113e2658ec99a139981a399035
#
_cell.length_a   1.000
_cell.length_b   1.000
_cell.length_c   1.000
_cell.angle_alpha   90.00
_cell.angle_beta   90.00
_cell.angle_gamma   90.00
#
_symmetry.space_group_name_H-M   'P 1'
#
loop_
_entity.id
_entity.type
_entity.pdbx_description
1 polymer ?
#
loop_
_entity_poly.entity_id
_entity_poly.type
_entity_poly.pdbx_seq_one_letter_code
_entity_poly.pdbx_strand_id
1 'polypeptide(L)'
;MVEKVKIGKTDVLATPLGLGTNAVGGHNLFPNLNDEVGVQIVKTALNNGVNFLDTAYAYGFGRSEELIGKAIQGYDRKKIVIATKAAQTPGHPDQLNNSPEFLKQAVEDALKRLQTSYIDIFYIHFPDGKTPLNEAVKALDEKRQEGKIKAIGISNVSLDQVKEANQDGLVDIVENQYSLLHRDAEKELMPYLKANKISFVPFFPLASGLLTGKYSSTVSFASDDIRHSNPDFRGDRFAKIIKQVQKIQPIADKYHATVAQIVLAWYIKNPDVTVVIPGAKQVKQVEANAGAQKVTLSKEEYDTINSLFKDL
;
A
#
# COMPACT_ATOMS: atom_id res chain seq x y z
N MET A 1 -14.81 13.62 11.48
CA MET A 1 -13.43 13.48 10.94
C MET A 1 -13.02 12.04 11.17
N VAL A 2 -12.31 11.43 10.21
CA VAL A 2 -11.78 10.08 10.39
C VAL A 2 -10.65 10.14 11.42
N GLU A 3 -10.65 9.21 12.38
CA GLU A 3 -9.59 9.10 13.37
C GLU A 3 -8.28 8.70 12.68
N LYS A 4 -7.21 9.42 12.98
CA LYS A 4 -5.89 9.14 12.40
C LYS A 4 -5.15 8.11 13.21
N VAL A 5 -4.35 7.29 12.54
CA VAL A 5 -3.50 6.27 13.12
C VAL A 5 -2.04 6.72 13.11
N LYS A 6 -1.30 6.33 14.12
CA LYS A 6 0.12 6.65 14.26
C LYS A 6 0.97 5.62 13.50
N ILE A 7 1.99 6.09 12.79
CA ILE A 7 2.94 5.22 12.10
C ILE A 7 4.07 4.83 13.05
N GLY A 8 4.11 3.56 13.44
CA GLY A 8 5.15 3.01 14.28
C GLY A 8 5.36 3.82 15.56
N LYS A 9 6.62 4.18 15.81
CA LYS A 9 7.05 4.98 16.95
C LYS A 9 7.17 6.47 16.65
N THR A 10 6.87 6.89 15.41
CA THR A 10 7.04 8.27 14.92
C THR A 10 5.84 9.16 15.24
N ASP A 11 5.93 10.46 14.94
CA ASP A 11 4.81 11.41 15.07
C ASP A 11 4.00 11.56 13.76
N VAL A 12 4.22 10.68 12.79
CA VAL A 12 3.46 10.66 11.53
C VAL A 12 2.05 10.12 11.79
N LEU A 13 1.04 10.93 11.44
CA LEU A 13 -0.38 10.60 11.61
C LEU A 13 -1.07 10.44 10.26
N ALA A 14 -1.48 9.22 9.93
CA ALA A 14 -2.13 8.84 8.69
C ALA A 14 -3.62 8.57 8.87
N THR A 15 -4.41 8.70 7.79
CA THR A 15 -5.74 8.10 7.73
C THR A 15 -5.60 6.58 7.56
N PRO A 16 -6.50 5.76 8.14
CA PRO A 16 -6.41 4.29 8.04
C PRO A 16 -6.64 3.76 6.62
N LEU A 17 -7.14 4.62 5.73
CA LEU A 17 -7.22 4.40 4.29
C LEU A 17 -6.24 5.34 3.59
N GLY A 18 -5.36 4.78 2.76
CA GLY A 18 -4.45 5.50 1.88
C GLY A 18 -4.80 5.30 0.41
N LEU A 19 -3.99 5.87 -0.47
CA LEU A 19 -4.05 5.70 -1.91
C LEU A 19 -2.75 5.07 -2.41
N GLY A 20 -2.84 3.86 -3.00
CA GLY A 20 -1.76 3.28 -3.80
C GLY A 20 -1.70 3.97 -5.17
N THR A 21 -0.53 4.48 -5.55
CA THR A 21 -0.37 5.36 -6.73
C THR A 21 0.34 4.69 -7.91
N ASN A 22 0.45 3.37 -7.92
CA ASN A 22 1.08 2.64 -9.02
C ASN A 22 0.42 2.91 -10.40
N ALA A 23 -0.86 3.29 -10.44
CA ALA A 23 -1.57 3.68 -11.65
C ALA A 23 -1.65 5.21 -11.86
N VAL A 24 -1.00 6.03 -11.05
CA VAL A 24 -0.91 7.49 -11.25
C VAL A 24 0.10 7.82 -12.34
N GLY A 25 1.30 7.24 -12.28
CA GLY A 25 2.36 7.47 -13.25
C GLY A 25 3.14 6.20 -13.64
N GLY A 26 2.66 5.01 -13.26
CA GLY A 26 3.31 3.73 -13.53
C GLY A 26 3.10 3.22 -14.95
N HIS A 27 3.53 4.00 -15.96
CA HIS A 27 3.40 3.66 -17.38
C HIS A 27 4.10 2.35 -17.77
N ASN A 28 5.10 1.94 -17.01
CA ASN A 28 5.76 0.64 -17.16
C ASN A 28 4.94 -0.54 -16.61
N LEU A 29 3.94 -0.27 -15.78
CA LEU A 29 3.09 -1.29 -15.14
C LEU A 29 1.72 -1.41 -15.82
N PHE A 30 1.23 -0.30 -16.36
CA PHE A 30 -0.10 -0.24 -16.96
C PHE A 30 -0.05 0.51 -18.29
N PRO A 31 -0.60 -0.07 -19.37
CA PRO A 31 -0.74 0.64 -20.64
C PRO A 31 -1.81 1.73 -20.55
N ASN A 32 -1.68 2.76 -21.37
CA ASN A 32 -2.69 3.80 -21.59
C ASN A 32 -3.05 4.63 -20.33
N LEU A 33 -2.11 4.81 -19.40
CA LEU A 33 -2.30 5.77 -18.32
C LEU A 33 -2.24 7.22 -18.86
N ASN A 34 -2.99 8.10 -18.22
CA ASN A 34 -2.99 9.54 -18.50
C ASN A 34 -2.54 10.30 -17.27
N ASP A 35 -1.50 11.11 -17.39
CA ASP A 35 -0.89 11.87 -16.30
C ASP A 35 -1.83 12.86 -15.64
N GLU A 36 -2.71 13.50 -16.43
CA GLU A 36 -3.69 14.46 -15.89
C GLU A 36 -4.73 13.74 -15.03
N VAL A 37 -5.17 12.56 -15.46
CA VAL A 37 -6.04 11.69 -14.65
C VAL A 37 -5.29 11.25 -13.40
N GLY A 38 -4.01 10.92 -13.48
CA GLY A 38 -3.17 10.60 -12.34
C GLY A 38 -3.13 11.72 -11.31
N VAL A 39 -2.92 12.96 -11.75
CA VAL A 39 -2.98 14.15 -10.87
C VAL A 39 -4.36 14.32 -10.24
N GLN A 40 -5.46 14.12 -11.00
CA GLN A 40 -6.82 14.22 -10.47
C GLN A 40 -7.12 13.12 -9.43
N ILE A 41 -6.62 11.91 -9.62
CA ILE A 41 -6.72 10.80 -8.66
C ILE A 41 -6.15 11.22 -7.30
N VAL A 42 -4.92 11.79 -7.29
CA VAL A 42 -4.27 12.27 -6.06
C VAL A 42 -5.07 13.38 -5.40
N LYS A 43 -5.47 14.41 -6.16
CA LYS A 43 -6.30 15.51 -5.64
C LYS A 43 -7.62 15.04 -5.08
N THR A 44 -8.28 14.10 -5.77
CA THR A 44 -9.55 13.52 -5.30
C THR A 44 -9.37 12.78 -3.98
N ALA A 45 -8.29 12.02 -3.80
CA ALA A 45 -8.00 11.35 -2.55
C ALA A 45 -7.88 12.36 -1.40
N LEU A 46 -7.06 13.39 -1.57
CA LEU A 46 -6.86 14.44 -0.56
C LEU A 46 -8.18 15.17 -0.23
N ASN A 47 -8.99 15.52 -1.24
CA ASN A 47 -10.27 16.19 -1.07
C ASN A 47 -11.34 15.32 -0.39
N ASN A 48 -11.19 13.98 -0.46
CA ASN A 48 -12.04 13.02 0.25
C ASN A 48 -11.46 12.58 1.62
N GLY A 49 -10.48 13.31 2.14
CA GLY A 49 -9.94 13.10 3.47
C GLY A 49 -8.95 11.92 3.58
N VAL A 50 -8.46 11.39 2.45
CA VAL A 50 -7.38 10.39 2.41
C VAL A 50 -6.06 11.13 2.37
N ASN A 51 -5.27 11.07 3.45
CA ASN A 51 -4.03 11.84 3.53
C ASN A 51 -2.75 11.02 3.28
N PHE A 52 -2.84 9.70 3.19
CA PHE A 52 -1.71 8.81 2.96
C PHE A 52 -1.59 8.48 1.47
N LEU A 53 -0.50 8.92 0.85
CA LEU A 53 -0.17 8.67 -0.56
C LEU A 53 1.01 7.70 -0.62
N ASP A 54 0.79 6.50 -1.14
CA ASP A 54 1.81 5.48 -1.30
C ASP A 54 2.30 5.42 -2.74
N THR A 55 3.57 5.72 -2.96
CA THR A 55 4.24 5.69 -4.25
C THR A 55 5.55 4.91 -4.20
N ALA A 56 6.28 4.89 -5.30
CA ALA A 56 7.62 4.32 -5.42
C ALA A 56 8.34 4.88 -6.65
N TYR A 57 9.67 4.86 -6.62
CA TYR A 57 10.49 5.09 -7.82
C TYR A 57 10.12 4.14 -8.95
N ALA A 58 9.86 2.86 -8.63
CA ALA A 58 9.49 1.83 -9.61
C ALA A 58 8.22 2.16 -10.41
N TYR A 59 7.36 3.08 -9.94
CA TYR A 59 6.12 3.44 -10.61
C TYR A 59 6.39 4.50 -11.69
N GLY A 60 6.72 4.03 -12.90
CA GLY A 60 7.11 4.86 -14.03
C GLY A 60 8.52 5.46 -13.87
N PHE A 61 9.37 4.79 -13.08
CA PHE A 61 10.75 5.22 -12.83
C PHE A 61 10.84 6.68 -12.35
N GLY A 62 10.01 6.99 -11.34
CA GLY A 62 9.89 8.31 -10.73
C GLY A 62 8.70 9.14 -11.26
N ARG A 63 8.02 8.71 -12.34
CA ARG A 63 6.91 9.50 -12.90
C ARG A 63 5.75 9.67 -11.91
N SER A 64 5.41 8.63 -11.15
CA SER A 64 4.37 8.74 -10.11
C SER A 64 4.74 9.77 -9.04
N GLU A 65 6.00 9.83 -8.61
CA GLU A 65 6.47 10.83 -7.66
C GLU A 65 6.38 12.26 -8.22
N GLU A 66 6.74 12.47 -9.50
CA GLU A 66 6.61 13.79 -10.17
C GLU A 66 5.15 14.26 -10.22
N LEU A 67 4.23 13.35 -10.56
CA LEU A 67 2.81 13.67 -10.65
C LEU A 67 2.20 13.95 -9.27
N ILE A 68 2.64 13.24 -8.22
CA ILE A 68 2.28 13.57 -6.84
C ILE A 68 2.81 14.94 -6.46
N GLY A 69 4.09 15.24 -6.74
CA GLY A 69 4.68 16.55 -6.51
C GLY A 69 3.87 17.68 -7.16
N LYS A 70 3.44 17.49 -8.42
CA LYS A 70 2.52 18.40 -9.11
C LYS A 70 1.15 18.50 -8.45
N ALA A 71 0.58 17.37 -8.02
CA ALA A 71 -0.78 17.31 -7.50
C ALA A 71 -0.94 17.99 -6.15
N ILE A 72 0.09 17.93 -5.29
CA ILE A 72 0.03 18.47 -3.93
C ILE A 72 0.31 19.98 -3.86
N GLN A 73 0.66 20.63 -4.97
CA GLN A 73 0.85 22.08 -5.01
C GLN A 73 -0.44 22.80 -4.59
N GLY A 74 -0.32 23.72 -3.65
CA GLY A 74 -1.45 24.45 -3.07
C GLY A 74 -2.14 23.77 -1.89
N TYR A 75 -1.75 22.53 -1.53
CA TYR A 75 -2.19 21.88 -0.30
C TYR A 75 -1.22 22.15 0.86
N ASP A 76 -1.73 22.11 2.08
CA ASP A 76 -0.88 22.16 3.28
C ASP A 76 -0.08 20.85 3.38
N ARG A 77 1.22 20.90 3.06
CA ARG A 77 2.13 19.74 3.06
C ARG A 77 2.14 18.98 4.40
N LYS A 78 1.93 19.67 5.52
CA LYS A 78 1.92 19.08 6.86
C LYS A 78 0.72 18.16 7.10
N LYS A 79 -0.34 18.28 6.29
CA LYS A 79 -1.54 17.44 6.38
C LYS A 79 -1.47 16.18 5.51
N ILE A 80 -0.43 16.07 4.66
CA ILE A 80 -0.24 14.96 3.72
C ILE A 80 0.87 14.06 4.24
N VAL A 81 0.65 12.76 4.18
CA VAL A 81 1.65 11.72 4.44
C VAL A 81 2.06 11.14 3.09
N ILE A 82 3.32 11.31 2.73
CA ILE A 82 3.90 10.75 1.50
C ILE A 82 4.83 9.61 1.88
N ALA A 83 4.53 8.42 1.36
CA ALA A 83 5.38 7.24 1.44
C ALA A 83 5.94 6.95 0.04
N THR A 84 7.25 6.85 -0.08
CA THR A 84 7.90 6.40 -1.31
C THR A 84 8.98 5.36 -1.05
N LYS A 85 9.47 4.72 -2.11
CA LYS A 85 10.31 3.53 -2.03
C LYS A 85 11.39 3.56 -3.10
N ALA A 86 12.57 3.00 -2.79
CA ALA A 86 13.63 2.76 -3.76
C ALA A 86 14.26 1.37 -3.57
N ALA A 87 14.70 0.80 -4.66
CA ALA A 87 15.58 -0.35 -4.76
C ALA A 87 16.16 -0.52 -6.17
N GLN A 88 15.39 -0.13 -7.22
CA GLN A 88 15.83 -0.27 -8.61
C GLN A 88 16.88 0.77 -8.97
N THR A 89 17.96 0.31 -9.60
CA THR A 89 19.02 1.20 -10.10
C THR A 89 18.49 2.00 -11.30
N PRO A 90 18.61 3.34 -11.32
CA PRO A 90 18.23 4.16 -12.47
C PRO A 90 18.90 3.69 -13.76
N GLY A 91 18.12 3.52 -14.84
CA GLY A 91 18.59 2.99 -16.12
C GLY A 91 18.74 1.47 -16.17
N HIS A 92 18.71 0.78 -15.03
CA HIS A 92 18.82 -0.69 -14.91
C HIS A 92 17.72 -1.25 -13.98
N PRO A 93 16.45 -1.28 -14.41
CA PRO A 93 15.31 -1.57 -13.54
C PRO A 93 15.34 -2.99 -12.96
N ASP A 94 16.03 -3.92 -13.58
CA ASP A 94 16.20 -5.30 -13.10
C ASP A 94 17.30 -5.45 -12.04
N GLN A 95 18.08 -4.39 -11.80
CA GLN A 95 19.16 -4.39 -10.82
C GLN A 95 18.69 -3.70 -9.52
N LEU A 96 18.61 -4.49 -8.46
CA LEU A 96 18.34 -3.98 -7.13
C LEU A 96 19.64 -3.54 -6.45
N ASN A 97 19.57 -2.46 -5.69
CA ASN A 97 20.66 -1.89 -4.92
C ASN A 97 20.13 -1.29 -3.61
N ASN A 98 20.65 -1.78 -2.49
CA ASN A 98 20.30 -1.23 -1.18
C ASN A 98 21.56 -0.65 -0.48
N SER A 99 22.66 -0.40 -1.22
CA SER A 99 23.84 0.17 -0.60
C SER A 99 23.53 1.51 0.07
N PRO A 100 24.23 1.82 1.18
CA PRO A 100 24.07 3.10 1.89
C PRO A 100 24.11 4.33 0.98
N GLU A 101 25.08 4.37 0.05
CA GLU A 101 25.27 5.48 -0.87
C GLU A 101 24.06 5.62 -1.83
N PHE A 102 23.59 4.48 -2.37
CA PHE A 102 22.44 4.47 -3.26
C PHE A 102 21.18 4.95 -2.55
N LEU A 103 20.89 4.42 -1.35
CA LEU A 103 19.67 4.79 -0.62
C LEU A 103 19.67 6.27 -0.21
N LYS A 104 20.80 6.80 0.25
CA LYS A 104 20.92 8.24 0.57
C LYS A 104 20.68 9.11 -0.68
N GLN A 105 21.24 8.73 -1.82
CA GLN A 105 20.99 9.46 -3.07
C GLN A 105 19.54 9.33 -3.55
N ALA A 106 18.94 8.14 -3.41
CA ALA A 106 17.54 7.89 -3.77
C ALA A 106 16.56 8.77 -2.98
N VAL A 107 16.83 9.04 -1.68
CA VAL A 107 16.05 10.00 -0.88
C VAL A 107 16.15 11.40 -1.48
N GLU A 108 17.35 11.89 -1.81
CA GLU A 108 17.53 13.22 -2.40
C GLU A 108 16.83 13.37 -3.76
N ASP A 109 16.88 12.31 -4.57
CA ASP A 109 16.24 12.33 -5.89
C ASP A 109 14.71 12.22 -5.79
N ALA A 110 14.19 11.47 -4.84
CA ALA A 110 12.75 11.42 -4.54
C ALA A 110 12.23 12.78 -4.06
N LEU A 111 12.96 13.48 -3.20
CA LEU A 111 12.62 14.84 -2.75
C LEU A 111 12.48 15.82 -3.91
N LYS A 112 13.39 15.74 -4.90
CA LYS A 112 13.34 16.57 -6.12
C LYS A 112 12.09 16.27 -6.95
N ARG A 113 11.81 14.97 -7.22
CA ARG A 113 10.63 14.55 -7.99
C ARG A 113 9.33 14.92 -7.30
N LEU A 114 9.24 14.72 -6.00
CA LEU A 114 8.08 15.05 -5.16
C LEU A 114 7.94 16.56 -4.89
N GLN A 115 8.94 17.38 -5.23
CA GLN A 115 8.95 18.83 -5.02
C GLN A 115 8.64 19.22 -3.57
N THR A 116 9.26 18.52 -2.61
CA THR A 116 9.06 18.72 -1.17
C THR A 116 10.39 18.68 -0.43
N SER A 117 10.45 19.31 0.74
CA SER A 117 11.65 19.35 1.57
C SER A 117 11.82 18.13 2.47
N TYR A 118 10.76 17.31 2.64
CA TYR A 118 10.80 16.07 3.43
C TYR A 118 9.81 15.04 2.90
N ILE A 119 10.10 13.76 3.16
CA ILE A 119 9.24 12.61 2.90
C ILE A 119 8.80 12.06 4.27
N ASP A 120 7.54 11.67 4.40
CA ASP A 120 7.05 11.16 5.69
C ASP A 120 7.53 9.72 5.94
N ILE A 121 7.54 8.87 4.91
CA ILE A 121 7.98 7.47 5.02
C ILE A 121 8.84 7.12 3.80
N PHE A 122 10.03 6.58 4.02
CA PHE A 122 10.87 6.08 2.95
C PHE A 122 11.14 4.58 3.15
N TYR A 123 10.83 3.77 2.13
CA TYR A 123 10.98 2.33 2.17
C TYR A 123 12.19 1.84 1.36
N ILE A 124 12.86 0.82 1.87
CA ILE A 124 13.58 -0.13 1.04
C ILE A 124 12.54 -0.99 0.34
N HIS A 125 12.38 -0.85 -1.00
CA HIS A 125 11.29 -1.46 -1.76
C HIS A 125 11.40 -2.98 -1.87
N PHE A 126 12.61 -3.45 -2.17
CA PHE A 126 12.96 -4.87 -2.26
C PHE A 126 14.36 -5.08 -1.71
N PRO A 127 14.60 -6.10 -0.90
CA PRO A 127 15.96 -6.52 -0.54
C PRO A 127 16.75 -6.91 -1.79
N ASP A 128 18.00 -6.44 -1.91
CA ASP A 128 18.88 -6.78 -3.03
C ASP A 128 19.61 -8.13 -2.87
N GLY A 129 19.48 -8.74 -1.68
CA GLY A 129 20.14 -10.01 -1.33
C GLY A 129 21.65 -9.92 -1.15
N LYS A 130 22.22 -8.73 -1.10
CA LYS A 130 23.66 -8.46 -0.99
C LYS A 130 23.99 -7.54 0.18
N THR A 131 23.27 -6.45 0.32
CA THR A 131 23.45 -5.46 1.38
C THR A 131 22.77 -5.92 2.65
N PRO A 132 23.44 -6.01 3.80
CA PRO A 132 22.81 -6.28 5.08
C PRO A 132 21.71 -5.24 5.36
N LEU A 133 20.51 -5.70 5.68
CA LEU A 133 19.34 -4.79 5.82
C LEU A 133 19.49 -3.81 6.98
N ASN A 134 20.17 -4.18 8.05
CA ASN A 134 20.48 -3.27 9.15
C ASN A 134 21.41 -2.11 8.72
N GLU A 135 22.36 -2.34 7.82
CA GLU A 135 23.22 -1.29 7.27
C GLU A 135 22.42 -0.36 6.34
N ALA A 136 21.57 -0.93 5.49
CA ALA A 136 20.67 -0.18 4.63
C ALA A 136 19.73 0.72 5.45
N VAL A 137 19.16 0.20 6.55
CA VAL A 137 18.29 0.96 7.47
C VAL A 137 19.08 2.06 8.19
N LYS A 138 20.32 1.82 8.62
CA LYS A 138 21.18 2.86 9.22
C LYS A 138 21.43 4.04 8.26
N ALA A 139 21.62 3.76 6.98
CA ALA A 139 21.79 4.82 5.98
C ALA A 139 20.53 5.69 5.84
N LEU A 140 19.34 5.09 5.96
CA LEU A 140 18.08 5.85 6.01
C LEU A 140 17.93 6.60 7.34
N ASP A 141 18.45 6.08 8.46
CA ASP A 141 18.44 6.80 9.73
C ASP A 141 19.29 8.07 9.69
N GLU A 142 20.41 8.08 8.98
CA GLU A 142 21.17 9.31 8.73
C GLU A 142 20.29 10.37 8.04
N LYS A 143 19.49 9.96 7.02
CA LYS A 143 18.54 10.86 6.34
C LYS A 143 17.37 11.28 7.23
N ARG A 144 16.98 10.46 8.19
CA ARG A 144 15.99 10.84 9.22
C ARG A 144 16.57 11.88 10.17
N GLN A 145 17.80 11.74 10.59
CA GLN A 145 18.50 12.72 11.44
C GLN A 145 18.70 14.06 10.72
N GLU A 146 18.92 14.04 9.40
CA GLU A 146 18.96 15.25 8.56
C GLU A 146 17.56 15.90 8.39
N GLY A 147 16.48 15.27 8.85
CA GLY A 147 15.10 15.74 8.68
C GLY A 147 14.53 15.55 7.26
N LYS A 148 15.19 14.76 6.41
CA LYS A 148 14.78 14.48 5.04
C LYS A 148 13.67 13.43 4.95
N ILE A 149 13.65 12.48 5.89
CA ILE A 149 12.57 11.51 6.08
C ILE A 149 12.15 11.49 7.54
N LYS A 150 10.92 11.02 7.84
CA LYS A 150 10.40 10.95 9.22
C LYS A 150 10.29 9.53 9.74
N ALA A 151 10.02 8.56 8.87
CA ALA A 151 9.87 7.15 9.22
C ALA A 151 10.62 6.28 8.21
N ILE A 152 11.13 5.15 8.70
CA ILE A 152 11.87 4.17 7.90
C ILE A 152 11.01 2.93 7.72
N GLY A 153 10.80 2.55 6.46
CA GLY A 153 10.05 1.37 6.07
C GLY A 153 10.87 0.35 5.31
N ILE A 154 10.39 -0.87 5.31
CA ILE A 154 10.89 -1.97 4.48
C ILE A 154 9.72 -2.70 3.84
N SER A 155 9.91 -3.24 2.66
CA SER A 155 8.84 -3.88 1.89
C SER A 155 9.32 -5.18 1.23
N ASN A 156 8.39 -6.11 0.97
CA ASN A 156 8.68 -7.39 0.33
C ASN A 156 9.72 -8.22 1.10
N VAL A 157 9.54 -8.33 2.39
CA VAL A 157 10.50 -8.94 3.33
C VAL A 157 9.91 -10.15 4.06
N SER A 158 10.75 -11.14 4.37
CA SER A 158 10.44 -12.20 5.30
C SER A 158 10.55 -11.72 6.75
N LEU A 159 10.03 -12.51 7.70
CA LEU A 159 10.19 -12.20 9.13
C LEU A 159 11.66 -12.10 9.56
N ASP A 160 12.54 -12.98 9.03
CA ASP A 160 13.96 -12.95 9.38
C ASP A 160 14.63 -11.68 8.84
N GLN A 161 14.26 -11.24 7.63
CA GLN A 161 14.72 -9.97 7.07
C GLN A 161 14.20 -8.77 7.88
N VAL A 162 12.97 -8.82 8.41
CA VAL A 162 12.48 -7.77 9.32
C VAL A 162 13.29 -7.74 10.61
N LYS A 163 13.61 -8.90 11.18
CA LYS A 163 14.45 -8.99 12.40
C LYS A 163 15.84 -8.44 12.16
N GLU A 164 16.46 -8.78 11.03
CA GLU A 164 17.77 -8.24 10.61
C GLU A 164 17.71 -6.71 10.48
N ALA A 165 16.76 -6.19 9.70
CA ALA A 165 16.58 -4.76 9.47
C ALA A 165 16.32 -3.97 10.77
N ASN A 166 15.62 -4.59 11.73
CA ASN A 166 15.20 -3.94 12.98
C ASN A 166 16.14 -4.24 14.16
N GLN A 167 17.37 -4.72 13.94
CA GLN A 167 18.33 -5.02 15.04
C GLN A 167 18.54 -3.82 15.99
N ASP A 168 18.58 -2.61 15.45
CA ASP A 168 18.76 -1.38 16.20
C ASP A 168 17.42 -0.68 16.56
N GLY A 169 16.27 -1.32 16.29
CA GLY A 169 14.95 -0.78 16.59
C GLY A 169 14.53 0.40 15.70
N LEU A 170 15.13 0.57 14.53
CA LEU A 170 14.97 1.75 13.67
C LEU A 170 13.83 1.63 12.65
N VAL A 171 13.30 0.43 12.42
CA VAL A 171 12.18 0.22 11.49
C VAL A 171 10.86 0.67 12.14
N ASP A 172 10.10 1.48 11.42
CA ASP A 172 8.82 2.03 11.87
C ASP A 172 7.62 1.36 11.19
N ILE A 173 7.80 0.83 9.97
CA ILE A 173 6.70 0.33 9.15
C ILE A 173 7.15 -0.75 8.18
N VAL A 174 6.30 -1.75 7.97
CA VAL A 174 6.50 -2.83 6.99
C VAL A 174 5.33 -2.84 6.01
N GLU A 175 5.65 -2.95 4.70
CA GLU A 175 4.66 -3.07 3.65
C GLU A 175 4.84 -4.42 2.93
N ASN A 176 3.91 -5.35 3.15
CA ASN A 176 3.94 -6.69 2.56
C ASN A 176 2.59 -7.11 1.99
N GLN A 177 2.60 -8.17 1.18
CA GLN A 177 1.38 -8.75 0.66
C GLN A 177 0.49 -9.26 1.79
N TYR A 178 -0.75 -8.79 1.82
CA TYR A 178 -1.77 -9.32 2.71
C TYR A 178 -3.18 -9.01 2.18
N SER A 179 -4.02 -10.02 2.18
CA SER A 179 -5.43 -9.87 1.81
C SER A 179 -6.27 -10.99 2.46
N LEU A 180 -7.59 -10.91 2.31
CA LEU A 180 -8.48 -12.01 2.70
C LEU A 180 -8.11 -13.35 2.02
N LEU A 181 -7.37 -13.32 0.89
CA LEU A 181 -6.93 -14.51 0.15
C LEU A 181 -5.50 -14.95 0.50
N HIS A 182 -4.69 -14.07 1.08
CA HIS A 182 -3.26 -14.27 1.38
C HIS A 182 -2.98 -13.82 2.81
N ARG A 183 -3.09 -14.74 3.77
CA ARG A 183 -3.12 -14.46 5.21
C ARG A 183 -1.90 -14.94 5.98
N ASP A 184 -0.83 -15.35 5.30
CA ASP A 184 0.35 -15.92 5.94
C ASP A 184 1.04 -14.96 6.92
N ALA A 185 0.95 -13.65 6.68
CA ALA A 185 1.49 -12.63 7.57
C ALA A 185 0.92 -12.70 9.01
N GLU A 186 -0.29 -13.25 9.21
CA GLU A 186 -0.92 -13.38 10.53
C GLU A 186 -0.22 -14.37 11.45
N LYS A 187 0.48 -15.35 10.88
CA LYS A 187 1.07 -16.44 11.66
C LYS A 187 2.22 -15.96 12.55
N GLU A 188 3.15 -15.19 11.99
CA GLU A 188 4.37 -14.80 12.68
C GLU A 188 4.74 -13.32 12.47
N LEU A 189 4.57 -12.80 11.25
CA LEU A 189 4.99 -11.43 10.91
C LEU A 189 4.21 -10.38 11.71
N MET A 190 2.89 -10.38 11.63
CA MET A 190 2.05 -9.38 12.33
C MET A 190 2.23 -9.42 13.86
N PRO A 191 2.29 -10.59 14.54
CA PRO A 191 2.62 -10.66 15.95
C PRO A 191 3.97 -10.02 16.29
N TYR A 192 5.01 -10.26 15.49
CA TYR A 192 6.32 -9.63 15.68
C TYR A 192 6.25 -8.11 15.51
N LEU A 193 5.60 -7.62 14.45
CA LEU A 193 5.44 -6.19 14.18
C LEU A 193 4.74 -5.48 15.34
N LYS A 194 3.65 -6.06 15.83
CA LYS A 194 2.89 -5.55 16.97
C LYS A 194 3.73 -5.46 18.24
N ALA A 195 4.47 -6.53 18.55
CA ALA A 195 5.34 -6.58 19.74
C ALA A 195 6.44 -5.50 19.69
N ASN A 196 6.91 -5.13 18.49
CA ASN A 196 7.96 -4.14 18.27
C ASN A 196 7.43 -2.73 17.95
N LYS A 197 6.10 -2.51 17.99
CA LYS A 197 5.43 -1.24 17.62
C LYS A 197 5.78 -0.79 16.21
N ILE A 198 5.85 -1.73 15.27
CA ILE A 198 6.07 -1.49 13.83
C ILE A 198 4.71 -1.53 13.14
N SER A 199 4.40 -0.52 12.36
CA SER A 199 3.16 -0.44 11.57
C SER A 199 3.16 -1.45 10.43
N PHE A 200 1.96 -1.91 10.03
CA PHE A 200 1.79 -2.80 8.91
C PHE A 200 0.86 -2.19 7.84
N VAL A 201 1.32 -2.23 6.58
CA VAL A 201 0.58 -1.78 5.39
C VAL A 201 0.45 -2.95 4.42
N PRO A 202 -0.77 -3.45 4.17
CA PRO A 202 -1.00 -4.46 3.14
C PRO A 202 -1.03 -3.86 1.73
N PHE A 203 -0.26 -4.42 0.80
CA PHE A 203 -0.45 -4.13 -0.61
C PHE A 203 -1.36 -5.18 -1.29
N PHE A 204 -1.98 -4.82 -2.44
CA PHE A 204 -3.02 -5.60 -3.14
C PHE A 204 -4.25 -5.97 -2.29
N PRO A 205 -4.80 -5.05 -1.51
CA PRO A 205 -5.88 -5.36 -0.56
C PRO A 205 -7.16 -5.88 -1.23
N LEU A 206 -7.39 -5.54 -2.49
CA LEU A 206 -8.54 -6.01 -3.27
C LEU A 206 -8.19 -7.16 -4.22
N ALA A 207 -7.01 -7.77 -4.09
CA ALA A 207 -6.54 -8.92 -4.85
C ALA A 207 -6.82 -8.76 -6.37
N SER A 208 -6.26 -7.69 -6.98
CA SER A 208 -6.47 -7.35 -8.39
C SER A 208 -7.95 -7.25 -8.81
N GLY A 209 -8.81 -6.92 -7.85
CA GLY A 209 -10.25 -6.74 -8.03
C GLY A 209 -11.09 -7.98 -7.73
N LEU A 210 -10.52 -9.13 -7.34
CA LEU A 210 -11.28 -10.32 -6.94
C LEU A 210 -12.24 -10.04 -5.78
N LEU A 211 -11.79 -9.25 -4.82
CA LEU A 211 -12.54 -8.94 -3.61
C LEU A 211 -13.51 -7.75 -3.77
N THR A 212 -13.77 -7.29 -5.00
CA THR A 212 -14.68 -6.15 -5.24
C THR A 212 -16.12 -6.53 -5.51
N GLY A 213 -16.43 -7.82 -5.72
CA GLY A 213 -17.76 -8.29 -6.12
C GLY A 213 -18.12 -8.07 -7.60
N LYS A 214 -17.21 -7.52 -8.41
CA LYS A 214 -17.48 -7.21 -9.83
C LYS A 214 -17.42 -8.42 -10.79
N TYR A 215 -16.77 -9.52 -10.37
CA TYR A 215 -16.57 -10.68 -11.22
C TYR A 215 -17.66 -11.73 -11.03
N SER A 216 -18.06 -12.36 -12.14
CA SER A 216 -18.81 -13.62 -12.14
C SER A 216 -17.85 -14.80 -12.30
N SER A 217 -18.30 -15.99 -11.98
CA SER A 217 -17.51 -17.23 -12.15
C SER A 217 -17.18 -17.57 -13.60
N THR A 218 -17.83 -16.89 -14.57
CA THR A 218 -17.69 -17.14 -16.01
C THR A 218 -16.74 -16.14 -16.70
N VAL A 219 -16.17 -15.17 -15.96
CA VAL A 219 -15.26 -14.20 -16.57
C VAL A 219 -13.97 -14.88 -17.03
N SER A 220 -13.46 -14.48 -18.19
CA SER A 220 -12.15 -14.89 -18.72
C SER A 220 -11.28 -13.66 -18.94
N PHE A 221 -9.96 -13.85 -18.94
CA PHE A 221 -8.97 -12.80 -19.14
C PHE A 221 -8.13 -13.12 -20.36
N ALA A 222 -7.74 -12.10 -21.11
CA ALA A 222 -6.84 -12.24 -22.24
C ALA A 222 -5.47 -12.78 -21.81
N SER A 223 -4.76 -13.45 -22.69
CA SER A 223 -3.50 -14.12 -22.40
C SER A 223 -2.37 -13.16 -21.96
N ASP A 224 -2.45 -11.90 -22.36
CA ASP A 224 -1.54 -10.80 -21.99
C ASP A 224 -1.93 -10.10 -20.69
N ASP A 225 -3.07 -10.45 -20.09
CA ASP A 225 -3.50 -9.92 -18.80
C ASP A 225 -2.81 -10.68 -17.66
N ILE A 226 -2.22 -9.96 -16.72
CA ILE A 226 -1.54 -10.53 -15.54
C ILE A 226 -2.44 -11.48 -14.73
N ARG A 227 -3.76 -11.26 -14.76
CA ARG A 227 -4.75 -12.12 -14.07
C ARG A 227 -4.85 -13.49 -14.73
N HIS A 228 -4.53 -13.60 -16.04
CA HIS A 228 -4.55 -14.88 -16.74
C HIS A 228 -3.54 -15.87 -16.17
N SER A 229 -2.39 -15.42 -15.70
CA SER A 229 -1.37 -16.27 -15.09
C SER A 229 -1.56 -16.47 -13.56
N ASN A 230 -2.39 -15.67 -12.92
CA ASN A 230 -2.56 -15.71 -11.48
C ASN A 230 -3.46 -16.89 -11.04
N PRO A 231 -2.99 -17.79 -10.13
CA PRO A 231 -3.75 -18.95 -9.66
C PRO A 231 -5.11 -18.60 -9.04
N ASP A 232 -5.26 -17.45 -8.38
CA ASP A 232 -6.52 -17.02 -7.77
C ASP A 232 -7.63 -16.75 -8.80
N PHE A 233 -7.28 -16.58 -10.08
CA PHE A 233 -8.21 -16.33 -11.18
C PHE A 233 -8.50 -17.59 -12.00
N ARG A 234 -8.16 -18.79 -11.52
CA ARG A 234 -8.28 -20.04 -12.29
C ARG A 234 -9.08 -21.12 -11.57
N GLY A 235 -9.80 -21.90 -12.37
CA GLY A 235 -10.44 -23.17 -11.97
C GLY A 235 -11.32 -23.06 -10.72
N ASP A 236 -11.31 -24.11 -9.92
CA ASP A 236 -12.14 -24.23 -8.71
C ASP A 236 -11.83 -23.16 -7.67
N ARG A 237 -10.56 -22.74 -7.56
CA ARG A 237 -10.17 -21.71 -6.61
C ARG A 237 -10.85 -20.39 -6.93
N PHE A 238 -10.86 -19.98 -8.19
CA PHE A 238 -11.57 -18.77 -8.63
C PHE A 238 -13.07 -18.84 -8.30
N ALA A 239 -13.72 -19.97 -8.65
CA ALA A 239 -15.15 -20.17 -8.38
C ALA A 239 -15.47 -20.11 -6.88
N LYS A 240 -14.63 -20.73 -6.03
CA LYS A 240 -14.76 -20.66 -4.57
C LYS A 240 -14.62 -19.22 -4.06
N ILE A 241 -13.62 -18.47 -4.52
CA ILE A 241 -13.41 -17.06 -4.12
C ILE A 241 -14.66 -16.23 -4.45
N ILE A 242 -15.17 -16.31 -5.71
CA ILE A 242 -16.36 -15.57 -6.13
C ILE A 242 -17.56 -15.90 -5.25
N LYS A 243 -17.78 -17.18 -4.95
CA LYS A 243 -18.87 -17.62 -4.06
C LYS A 243 -18.75 -17.03 -2.65
N GLN A 244 -17.53 -16.92 -2.10
CA GLN A 244 -17.34 -16.32 -0.77
C GLN A 244 -17.53 -14.80 -0.81
N VAL A 245 -17.02 -14.13 -1.86
CA VAL A 245 -17.20 -12.68 -2.04
C VAL A 245 -18.68 -12.31 -2.15
N GLN A 246 -19.50 -13.11 -2.84
CA GLN A 246 -20.95 -12.90 -2.92
C GLN A 246 -21.65 -12.90 -1.55
N LYS A 247 -21.14 -13.68 -0.58
CA LYS A 247 -21.70 -13.69 0.78
C LYS A 247 -21.46 -12.41 1.58
N ILE A 248 -20.61 -11.50 1.08
CA ILE A 248 -20.43 -10.18 1.68
C ILE A 248 -21.57 -9.22 1.27
N GLN A 249 -22.29 -9.50 0.17
CA GLN A 249 -23.31 -8.62 -0.37
C GLN A 249 -24.37 -8.19 0.66
N PRO A 250 -24.94 -9.07 1.52
CA PRO A 250 -25.91 -8.66 2.52
C PRO A 250 -25.39 -7.61 3.52
N ILE A 251 -24.08 -7.70 3.84
CA ILE A 251 -23.44 -6.68 4.70
C ILE A 251 -23.31 -5.37 3.92
N ALA A 252 -22.94 -5.43 2.64
CA ALA A 252 -22.84 -4.25 1.79
C ALA A 252 -24.20 -3.54 1.64
N ASP A 253 -25.26 -4.28 1.42
CA ASP A 253 -26.62 -3.75 1.31
C ASP A 253 -27.06 -3.04 2.60
N LYS A 254 -26.76 -3.61 3.77
CA LYS A 254 -27.06 -3.01 5.08
C LYS A 254 -26.43 -1.62 5.25
N TYR A 255 -25.22 -1.44 4.76
CA TYR A 255 -24.47 -0.18 4.84
C TYR A 255 -24.69 0.75 3.64
N HIS A 256 -25.52 0.37 2.67
CA HIS A 256 -25.64 1.04 1.37
C HIS A 256 -24.27 1.27 0.72
N ALA A 257 -23.40 0.28 0.83
CA ALA A 257 -22.02 0.31 0.38
C ALA A 257 -21.77 -0.76 -0.70
N THR A 258 -20.63 -0.67 -1.37
CA THR A 258 -20.16 -1.72 -2.27
C THR A 258 -19.41 -2.80 -1.50
N VAL A 259 -19.34 -4.02 -2.06
CA VAL A 259 -18.51 -5.12 -1.50
C VAL A 259 -17.06 -4.65 -1.32
N ALA A 260 -16.49 -3.90 -2.27
CA ALA A 260 -15.15 -3.34 -2.13
C ALA A 260 -14.99 -2.44 -0.90
N GLN A 261 -15.99 -1.59 -0.62
CA GLN A 261 -15.98 -0.74 0.58
C GLN A 261 -16.05 -1.55 1.87
N ILE A 262 -16.84 -2.62 1.89
CA ILE A 262 -16.90 -3.54 3.05
C ILE A 262 -15.55 -4.24 3.27
N VAL A 263 -14.92 -4.72 2.19
CA VAL A 263 -13.58 -5.34 2.28
C VAL A 263 -12.54 -4.34 2.79
N LEU A 264 -12.55 -3.09 2.29
CA LEU A 264 -11.65 -2.04 2.80
C LEU A 264 -11.96 -1.68 4.26
N ALA A 265 -13.23 -1.64 4.67
CA ALA A 265 -13.63 -1.43 6.05
C ALA A 265 -13.19 -2.58 6.97
N TRP A 266 -13.11 -3.81 6.47
CA TRP A 266 -12.54 -4.94 7.19
C TRP A 266 -11.06 -4.71 7.54
N TYR A 267 -10.24 -4.17 6.61
CA TYR A 267 -8.86 -3.80 6.91
C TYR A 267 -8.79 -2.66 7.93
N ILE A 268 -9.63 -1.62 7.78
CA ILE A 268 -9.68 -0.48 8.71
C ILE A 268 -10.05 -0.94 10.13
N LYS A 269 -10.89 -1.96 10.24
CA LYS A 269 -11.29 -2.57 11.52
C LYS A 269 -10.23 -3.49 12.12
N ASN A 270 -9.30 -4.01 11.30
CA ASN A 270 -8.26 -4.94 11.76
C ASN A 270 -7.22 -4.19 12.61
N PRO A 271 -7.06 -4.52 13.91
CA PRO A 271 -6.16 -3.78 14.80
C PRO A 271 -4.67 -3.98 14.48
N ASP A 272 -4.33 -4.97 13.65
CA ASP A 272 -2.96 -5.28 13.24
C ASP A 272 -2.61 -4.70 11.85
N VAL A 273 -3.56 -3.99 11.21
CA VAL A 273 -3.35 -3.23 9.98
C VAL A 273 -3.37 -1.73 10.29
N THR A 274 -2.32 -1.02 9.95
CA THR A 274 -2.22 0.42 10.23
C THR A 274 -2.89 1.26 9.15
N VAL A 275 -2.55 1.02 7.87
CA VAL A 275 -3.13 1.72 6.72
C VAL A 275 -3.36 0.72 5.60
N VAL A 276 -4.54 0.76 4.97
CA VAL A 276 -4.81 -0.01 3.76
C VAL A 276 -4.72 0.90 2.53
N ILE A 277 -4.03 0.46 1.47
CA ILE A 277 -3.67 1.27 0.30
C ILE A 277 -4.26 0.72 -1.01
N PRO A 278 -5.59 0.80 -1.24
CA PRO A 278 -6.15 0.43 -2.54
C PRO A 278 -5.63 1.36 -3.65
N GLY A 279 -5.26 0.78 -4.80
CA GLY A 279 -4.97 1.52 -6.01
C GLY A 279 -6.25 1.98 -6.73
N ALA A 280 -6.10 2.97 -7.60
CA ALA A 280 -7.18 3.46 -8.47
C ALA A 280 -6.64 3.90 -9.83
N LYS A 281 -7.39 3.60 -10.91
CA LYS A 281 -7.11 4.05 -12.29
C LYS A 281 -8.03 5.19 -12.74
N GLN A 282 -9.06 5.50 -11.96
CA GLN A 282 -10.08 6.50 -12.27
C GLN A 282 -10.52 7.22 -11.00
N VAL A 283 -10.89 8.50 -11.14
CA VAL A 283 -11.37 9.34 -10.05
C VAL A 283 -12.52 8.70 -9.27
N LYS A 284 -13.53 8.15 -9.97
CA LYS A 284 -14.67 7.48 -9.34
C LYS A 284 -14.30 6.30 -8.42
N GLN A 285 -13.16 5.63 -8.71
CA GLN A 285 -12.69 4.55 -7.84
C GLN A 285 -12.11 5.08 -6.54
N VAL A 286 -11.44 6.23 -6.59
CA VAL A 286 -10.95 6.92 -5.39
C VAL A 286 -12.11 7.35 -4.49
N GLU A 287 -13.14 7.96 -5.08
CA GLU A 287 -14.36 8.38 -4.36
C GLU A 287 -15.05 7.17 -3.72
N ALA A 288 -15.20 6.08 -4.48
CA ALA A 288 -15.77 4.85 -3.96
C ALA A 288 -14.93 4.27 -2.81
N ASN A 289 -13.60 4.15 -2.98
CA ASN A 289 -12.72 3.62 -1.94
C ASN A 289 -12.76 4.50 -0.67
N ALA A 290 -12.77 5.83 -0.81
CA ALA A 290 -12.85 6.76 0.31
C ALA A 290 -14.14 6.56 1.14
N GLY A 291 -15.22 6.11 0.50
CA GLY A 291 -16.47 5.75 1.17
C GLY A 291 -16.33 4.64 2.23
N ALA A 292 -15.31 3.78 2.12
CA ALA A 292 -15.05 2.74 3.11
C ALA A 292 -14.81 3.29 4.52
N GLN A 293 -14.27 4.51 4.64
CA GLN A 293 -14.03 5.19 5.93
C GLN A 293 -15.33 5.54 6.68
N LYS A 294 -16.47 5.48 6.01
CA LYS A 294 -17.80 5.73 6.61
C LYS A 294 -18.48 4.46 7.12
N VAL A 295 -17.91 3.30 6.80
CA VAL A 295 -18.44 1.99 7.20
C VAL A 295 -17.81 1.58 8.52
N THR A 296 -18.64 1.38 9.54
CA THR A 296 -18.19 0.89 10.85
C THR A 296 -18.77 -0.51 11.06
N LEU A 297 -18.01 -1.53 10.69
CA LEU A 297 -18.39 -2.92 10.87
C LEU A 297 -18.55 -3.26 12.35
N SER A 298 -19.59 -4.02 12.72
CA SER A 298 -19.68 -4.65 14.03
C SER A 298 -18.59 -5.72 14.19
N LYS A 299 -18.37 -6.20 15.42
CA LYS A 299 -17.45 -7.33 15.66
C LYS A 299 -17.94 -8.57 14.95
N GLU A 300 -19.22 -8.85 14.99
CA GLU A 300 -19.85 -10.02 14.35
C GLU A 300 -19.68 -9.99 12.82
N GLU A 301 -19.87 -8.83 12.18
CA GLU A 301 -19.69 -8.67 10.75
C GLU A 301 -18.20 -8.84 10.35
N TYR A 302 -17.29 -8.28 11.13
CA TYR A 302 -15.85 -8.47 10.95
C TYR A 302 -15.48 -9.96 11.03
N ASP A 303 -15.95 -10.66 12.07
CA ASP A 303 -15.67 -12.07 12.30
C ASP A 303 -16.32 -12.96 11.20
N THR A 304 -17.51 -12.57 10.71
CA THR A 304 -18.19 -13.23 9.59
C THR A 304 -17.34 -13.14 8.33
N ILE A 305 -16.91 -11.92 7.93
CA ILE A 305 -16.05 -11.73 6.76
C ILE A 305 -14.75 -12.52 6.92
N ASN A 306 -14.17 -12.48 8.10
CA ASN A 306 -12.94 -13.18 8.46
C ASN A 306 -13.04 -14.69 8.22
N SER A 307 -14.17 -15.29 8.62
CA SER A 307 -14.42 -16.73 8.50
C SER A 307 -14.66 -17.20 7.06
N LEU A 308 -15.21 -16.34 6.19
CA LEU A 308 -15.51 -16.68 4.79
C LEU A 308 -14.28 -17.13 4.00
N PHE A 309 -13.09 -16.65 4.35
CA PHE A 309 -11.86 -16.86 3.60
C PHE A 309 -10.80 -17.68 4.33
N LYS A 310 -11.15 -18.24 5.50
CA LYS A 310 -10.19 -18.93 6.36
C LYS A 310 -9.66 -20.26 5.76
N ASP A 311 -10.47 -20.90 4.91
CA ASP A 311 -10.18 -22.21 4.33
C ASP A 311 -10.00 -22.16 2.80
N LEU A 312 -9.52 -21.04 2.25
CA LEU A 312 -9.29 -20.80 0.83
C LEU A 312 -7.84 -21.02 0.38
#